data_106b8b2be5525ad51fa83070b8455186
#
_entry.id   106b8b2be5525ad51fa83070b8455186
#
_cell.length_a   1.000
_cell.length_b   1.000
_cell.length_c   1.000
_cell.angle_alpha   90.00
_cell.angle_beta   90.00
_cell.angle_gamma   90.00
#
_symmetry.space_group_name_H-M   'P 1'
#
loop_
_entity.id
_entity.type
_entity.pdbx_description
1 polymer ?
#
loop_
_entity_poly.entity_id
_entity_poly.type
_entity_poly.pdbx_seq_one_letter_code
_entity_poly.pdbx_strand_id
1 'polypeptide(L)'
;YTLSLHDALPIYHDLTDLIIEHGGGGVPFFTPIAEKFLSGAYRRDLPAEIVKAMVVPASAAFSRADGDKAEQLARSMGAVGLARAKVAADGSWTQSPLAKTITPELRAAINAATGARDGDLILFQSGRAALVHTVLANLRLHVAKQMKLIPEVGHGGQWNFLWVVDPPLFEYDDEARRWTAAHHAFTRPHDEHLDLIEKDPGKVLCYRYDLVLNGFEIAGGSIRLHDPEVQRRVFAALGISDAEAQEKFGFLLSALRYGAPPHGGIALGMDRLAMLLTGATGIRDVIAFPKTQK
;
A
#
# COMPACT_ATOMS: atom_id res chain seq x y z
N TYR A 1 -6.63 7.72 -22.37
CA TYR A 1 -6.32 8.90 -21.55
C TYR A 1 -6.37 8.46 -20.10
N THR A 2 -5.25 8.00 -19.55
CA THR A 2 -4.97 7.94 -18.12
C THR A 2 -4.78 9.39 -17.66
N LEU A 3 -5.84 10.07 -17.28
CA LEU A 3 -5.73 11.19 -16.37
C LEU A 3 -5.21 10.58 -15.07
N SER A 4 -3.90 10.65 -14.93
CA SER A 4 -3.21 10.28 -13.72
C SER A 4 -3.81 11.10 -12.59
N LEU A 5 -4.52 10.45 -11.67
CA LEU A 5 -4.81 11.01 -10.34
C LEU A 5 -3.51 11.46 -9.63
N HIS A 6 -2.36 11.17 -10.22
CA HIS A 6 -1.04 11.60 -9.79
C HIS A 6 -0.88 13.12 -9.77
N ASP A 7 -1.55 13.86 -10.65
CA ASP A 7 -1.36 15.31 -10.73
C ASP A 7 -2.22 16.08 -9.71
N ALA A 8 -3.19 15.43 -9.09
CA ALA A 8 -4.12 16.07 -8.17
C ALA A 8 -4.01 15.61 -6.70
N LEU A 9 -3.45 14.43 -6.42
CA LEU A 9 -3.36 13.88 -5.06
C LEU A 9 -1.90 13.82 -4.60
N PRO A 10 -1.64 14.02 -3.28
CA PRO A 10 -0.31 13.83 -2.72
C PRO A 10 0.28 12.46 -3.08
N ILE A 11 1.52 12.45 -3.59
CA ILE A 11 2.24 11.25 -4.00
C ILE A 11 3.05 10.72 -2.81
N TYR A 12 3.20 9.39 -2.74
CA TYR A 12 4.10 8.76 -1.77
C TYR A 12 5.51 8.67 -2.34
N HIS A 13 6.48 9.00 -1.51
CA HIS A 13 7.90 8.83 -1.78
C HIS A 13 8.44 7.79 -0.83
N ASP A 14 9.03 6.72 -1.37
CA ASP A 14 9.79 5.76 -0.57
C ASP A 14 11.17 6.38 -0.30
N LEU A 15 11.48 6.57 0.96
CA LEU A 15 12.72 7.16 1.42
C LEU A 15 13.63 6.14 2.12
N THR A 16 13.25 4.86 2.11
CA THR A 16 13.92 3.82 2.89
C THR A 16 15.40 3.71 2.53
N ASP A 17 15.70 3.52 1.24
CA ASP A 17 17.08 3.39 0.79
C ASP A 17 17.90 4.67 1.06
N LEU A 18 17.30 5.82 0.78
CA LEU A 18 17.94 7.12 1.04
C LEU A 18 18.30 7.30 2.53
N ILE A 19 17.42 6.87 3.43
CA ILE A 19 17.67 6.94 4.87
C ILE A 19 18.75 5.96 5.31
N ILE A 20 18.79 4.77 4.72
CA ILE A 20 19.85 3.78 4.96
C ILE A 20 21.22 4.31 4.52
N GLU A 21 21.32 4.86 3.31
CA GLU A 21 22.54 5.44 2.75
C GLU A 21 23.12 6.55 3.63
N HIS A 22 22.26 7.34 4.30
CA HIS A 22 22.67 8.41 5.21
C HIS A 22 22.71 8.00 6.68
N GLY A 23 22.65 6.70 7.00
CA GLY A 23 22.73 6.20 8.39
C GLY A 23 21.64 6.77 9.31
N GLY A 24 20.47 7.09 8.75
CA GLY A 24 19.34 7.70 9.50
C GLY A 24 19.50 9.20 9.78
N GLY A 25 20.64 9.82 9.42
CA GLY A 25 20.86 11.27 9.48
C GLY A 25 20.58 11.93 10.82
N GLY A 26 20.74 11.21 11.94
CA GLY A 26 20.53 11.71 13.30
C GLY A 26 19.05 11.81 13.72
N VAL A 27 18.11 11.33 12.90
CA VAL A 27 16.69 11.34 13.24
C VAL A 27 16.34 10.09 14.08
N PRO A 28 15.78 10.23 15.30
CA PRO A 28 15.62 9.13 16.25
C PRO A 28 14.82 7.93 15.76
N PHE A 29 13.88 8.11 14.83
CA PHE A 29 13.06 7.02 14.28
C PHE A 29 13.50 6.55 12.89
N PHE A 30 14.48 7.21 12.26
CA PHE A 30 15.15 6.76 11.04
C PHE A 30 16.39 5.92 11.36
N THR A 31 17.15 6.34 12.37
CA THR A 31 18.41 5.69 12.75
C THR A 31 18.26 4.21 13.05
N PRO A 32 17.27 3.72 13.82
CA PRO A 32 17.13 2.29 14.07
C PRO A 32 16.85 1.46 12.81
N ILE A 33 16.16 2.03 11.82
CA ILE A 33 15.91 1.36 10.54
C ILE A 33 17.22 1.22 9.77
N ALA A 34 17.99 2.31 9.65
CA ALA A 34 19.30 2.28 8.99
C ALA A 34 20.28 1.32 9.67
N GLU A 35 20.36 1.33 11.00
CA GLU A 35 21.22 0.44 11.77
C GLU A 35 20.90 -1.04 11.56
N LYS A 36 19.61 -1.42 11.53
CA LYS A 36 19.20 -2.81 11.25
C LYS A 36 19.68 -3.28 9.88
N PHE A 37 19.61 -2.44 8.86
CA PHE A 37 20.12 -2.77 7.54
C PHE A 37 21.65 -2.87 7.51
N LEU A 38 22.35 -1.87 8.06
CA LEU A 38 23.81 -1.79 8.04
C LEU A 38 24.48 -2.89 8.88
N SER A 39 23.84 -3.33 9.97
CA SER A 39 24.34 -4.42 10.82
C SER A 39 24.09 -5.82 10.24
N GLY A 40 23.39 -5.95 9.12
CA GLY A 40 22.95 -7.24 8.58
C GLY A 40 21.89 -7.94 9.42
N ALA A 41 21.34 -7.27 10.45
CA ALA A 41 20.26 -7.78 11.28
C ALA A 41 18.90 -7.79 10.55
N TYR A 42 18.84 -7.24 9.36
CA TYR A 42 17.67 -7.29 8.52
C TYR A 42 17.40 -8.73 8.07
N ARG A 43 16.28 -9.25 8.49
CA ARG A 43 15.81 -10.58 8.11
C ARG A 43 14.87 -10.44 6.91
N ARG A 44 15.28 -11.02 5.78
CA ARG A 44 14.48 -11.00 4.53
C ARG A 44 13.17 -11.78 4.61
N ASP A 45 13.08 -12.69 5.58
CA ASP A 45 11.90 -13.51 5.87
C ASP A 45 10.88 -12.82 6.80
N LEU A 46 11.15 -11.59 7.25
CA LEU A 46 10.25 -10.78 8.06
C LEU A 46 9.81 -9.51 7.30
N PRO A 47 8.65 -8.94 7.65
CA PRO A 47 8.20 -7.68 7.08
C PRO A 47 9.23 -6.57 7.24
N ALA A 48 9.52 -5.87 6.15
CA ALA A 48 10.46 -4.76 6.17
C ALA A 48 9.93 -3.60 7.03
N GLU A 49 10.83 -2.95 7.75
CA GLU A 49 10.59 -1.60 8.26
C GLU A 49 10.99 -0.60 7.18
N ILE A 50 10.12 0.32 6.90
CA ILE A 50 10.28 1.30 5.81
C ILE A 50 10.04 2.71 6.31
N VAL A 51 10.51 3.68 5.53
CA VAL A 51 10.20 5.09 5.71
C VAL A 51 9.61 5.64 4.43
N LYS A 52 8.39 6.17 4.51
CA LYS A 52 7.75 6.86 3.39
C LYS A 52 7.32 8.26 3.79
N ALA A 53 7.24 9.12 2.80
CA ALA A 53 6.74 10.48 2.96
C ALA A 53 5.64 10.80 1.96
N MET A 54 4.83 11.80 2.32
CA MET A 54 3.83 12.41 1.46
C MET A 54 3.99 13.92 1.53
N VAL A 55 3.95 14.60 0.39
CA VAL A 55 4.02 16.06 0.32
C VAL A 55 2.61 16.64 0.24
N VAL A 56 2.29 17.55 1.14
CA VAL A 56 1.10 18.39 1.09
C VAL A 56 1.54 19.75 0.54
N PRO A 57 1.05 20.16 -0.64
CA PRO A 57 1.50 21.41 -1.26
C PRO A 57 1.05 22.63 -0.46
N ALA A 58 1.82 23.70 -0.54
CA ALA A 58 1.54 24.97 0.14
C ALA A 58 0.15 25.52 -0.20
N SER A 59 -0.33 25.28 -1.44
CA SER A 59 -1.65 25.67 -1.91
C SER A 59 -2.82 25.00 -1.17
N ALA A 60 -2.54 23.93 -0.43
CA ALA A 60 -3.55 23.19 0.35
C ALA A 60 -4.06 24.01 1.57
N ALA A 61 -3.43 25.12 1.90
CA ALA A 61 -3.74 25.92 3.11
C ALA A 61 -3.82 25.06 4.40
N PHE A 62 -2.96 24.05 4.50
CA PHE A 62 -2.97 23.09 5.59
C PHE A 62 -2.48 23.73 6.88
N SER A 63 -3.39 23.93 7.82
CA SER A 63 -3.12 24.58 9.08
C SER A 63 -2.43 23.66 10.10
N ARG A 64 -1.93 24.22 11.21
CA ARG A 64 -1.41 23.43 12.32
C ARG A 64 -2.48 22.49 12.91
N ALA A 65 -3.72 22.96 13.03
CA ALA A 65 -4.83 22.16 13.53
C ALA A 65 -5.15 20.98 12.60
N ASP A 66 -4.98 21.15 11.29
CA ASP A 66 -5.15 20.06 10.33
C ASP A 66 -4.03 19.02 10.46
N GLY A 67 -2.81 19.46 10.72
CA GLY A 67 -1.70 18.58 11.06
C GLY A 67 -1.94 17.77 12.33
N ASP A 68 -2.56 18.36 13.33
CA ASP A 68 -2.89 17.69 14.60
C ASP A 68 -4.03 16.65 14.39
N LYS A 69 -5.03 16.95 13.54
CA LYS A 69 -6.06 15.99 13.13
C LYS A 69 -5.47 14.82 12.33
N ALA A 70 -4.55 15.13 11.41
CA ALA A 70 -3.85 14.10 10.64
C ALA A 70 -3.03 13.17 11.55
N GLU A 71 -2.37 13.70 12.57
CA GLU A 71 -1.66 12.90 13.57
C GLU A 71 -2.62 12.06 14.42
N GLN A 72 -3.76 12.59 14.85
CA GLN A 72 -4.79 11.81 15.55
C GLN A 72 -5.30 10.66 14.69
N LEU A 73 -5.53 10.89 13.40
CA LEU A 73 -5.91 9.86 12.47
C LEU A 73 -4.83 8.77 12.35
N ALA A 74 -3.56 9.15 12.22
CA ALA A 74 -2.45 8.21 12.18
C ALA A 74 -2.38 7.36 13.46
N ARG A 75 -2.51 7.97 14.64
CA ARG A 75 -2.53 7.28 15.94
C ARG A 75 -3.71 6.32 16.08
N SER A 76 -4.89 6.68 15.57
CA SER A 76 -6.06 5.78 15.61
C SER A 76 -5.87 4.49 14.80
N MET A 77 -4.92 4.49 13.87
CA MET A 77 -4.51 3.32 13.07
C MET A 77 -3.32 2.56 13.65
N GLY A 78 -2.84 2.95 14.83
CA GLY A 78 -1.73 2.28 15.52
C GLY A 78 -0.35 2.92 15.32
N ALA A 79 -0.25 4.06 14.62
CA ALA A 79 1.02 4.79 14.53
C ALA A 79 1.40 5.42 15.88
N VAL A 80 2.70 5.47 16.18
CA VAL A 80 3.22 6.16 17.37
C VAL A 80 3.02 7.67 17.26
N GLY A 81 3.05 8.21 16.04
CA GLY A 81 2.86 9.62 15.74
C GLY A 81 2.94 9.86 14.23
N LEU A 82 2.87 11.14 13.85
CA LEU A 82 3.05 11.60 12.48
C LEU A 82 4.11 12.71 12.48
N ALA A 83 5.31 12.36 12.02
CA ALA A 83 6.37 13.34 11.87
C ALA A 83 6.07 14.27 10.69
N ARG A 84 6.38 15.55 10.85
CA ARG A 84 6.10 16.56 9.82
C ARG A 84 7.17 17.65 9.79
N ALA A 85 7.42 18.20 8.60
CA ALA A 85 8.34 19.28 8.38
C ALA A 85 7.82 20.23 7.30
N LYS A 86 7.79 21.52 7.59
CA LYS A 86 7.49 22.55 6.60
C LYS A 86 8.77 23.03 5.97
N VAL A 87 8.82 23.00 4.64
CA VAL A 87 9.99 23.42 3.86
C VAL A 87 9.99 24.95 3.72
N ALA A 88 11.13 25.58 3.94
CA ALA A 88 11.34 27.01 3.73
C ALA A 88 12.08 27.28 2.41
N ALA A 89 12.12 28.53 1.96
CA ALA A 89 12.69 28.95 0.69
C ALA A 89 14.18 28.57 0.51
N ASP A 90 14.93 28.48 1.61
CA ASP A 90 16.33 28.04 1.63
C ASP A 90 16.48 26.51 1.72
N GLY A 91 15.37 25.75 1.65
CA GLY A 91 15.36 24.31 1.81
C GLY A 91 15.50 23.82 3.26
N SER A 92 15.59 24.73 4.22
CA SER A 92 15.55 24.37 5.65
C SER A 92 14.14 23.89 6.07
N TRP A 93 14.06 23.16 7.19
CA TRP A 93 12.79 22.74 7.74
C TRP A 93 12.39 23.58 8.93
N THR A 94 11.14 24.01 8.93
CA THR A 94 10.52 24.77 10.00
C THR A 94 9.33 23.99 10.59
N GLN A 95 8.84 24.42 11.75
CA GLN A 95 7.69 23.80 12.43
C GLN A 95 7.84 22.27 12.62
N SER A 96 9.06 21.82 12.80
CA SER A 96 9.39 20.40 12.91
C SER A 96 10.42 20.16 14.01
N PRO A 97 10.21 19.21 14.91
CA PRO A 97 11.26 18.78 15.83
C PRO A 97 12.46 18.15 15.10
N LEU A 98 12.25 17.62 13.90
CA LEU A 98 13.30 17.00 13.07
C LEU A 98 14.35 18.01 12.60
N ALA A 99 13.97 19.29 12.46
CA ALA A 99 14.86 20.34 11.99
C ALA A 99 16.12 20.50 12.87
N LYS A 100 16.06 20.05 14.13
CA LYS A 100 17.18 20.14 15.08
C LYS A 100 18.11 18.93 15.05
N THR A 101 17.67 17.80 14.53
CA THR A 101 18.37 16.53 14.60
C THR A 101 18.86 16.05 13.23
N ILE A 102 18.13 16.38 12.15
CA ILE A 102 18.45 15.92 10.80
C ILE A 102 19.72 16.58 10.30
N THR A 103 20.62 15.78 9.67
CA THR A 103 21.79 16.33 8.99
C THR A 103 21.38 17.12 7.74
N PRO A 104 22.12 18.20 7.40
CA PRO A 104 21.86 19.01 6.21
C PRO A 104 21.82 18.20 4.92
N GLU A 105 22.69 17.17 4.81
CA GLU A 105 22.83 16.29 3.65
C GLU A 105 21.55 15.44 3.46
N LEU A 106 21.10 14.76 4.51
CA LEU A 106 19.86 13.95 4.43
C LEU A 106 18.65 14.83 4.16
N ARG A 107 18.57 16.02 4.80
CA ARG A 107 17.48 16.97 4.54
C ARG A 107 17.42 17.39 3.07
N ALA A 108 18.58 17.77 2.50
CA ALA A 108 18.64 18.15 1.10
C ALA A 108 18.25 17.01 0.17
N ALA A 109 18.71 15.79 0.47
CA ALA A 109 18.38 14.59 -0.29
C ALA A 109 16.88 14.27 -0.22
N ILE A 110 16.24 14.39 0.95
CA ILE A 110 14.78 14.20 1.10
C ILE A 110 14.02 15.26 0.30
N ASN A 111 14.40 16.55 0.40
CA ASN A 111 13.75 17.61 -0.37
C ASN A 111 13.84 17.34 -1.89
N ALA A 112 15.00 16.88 -2.36
CA ALA A 112 15.19 16.53 -3.77
C ALA A 112 14.35 15.31 -4.18
N ALA A 113 14.34 14.24 -3.37
CA ALA A 113 13.59 13.01 -3.65
C ALA A 113 12.08 13.23 -3.62
N THR A 114 11.59 14.12 -2.77
CA THR A 114 10.16 14.44 -2.64
C THR A 114 9.70 15.55 -3.57
N GLY A 115 10.62 16.31 -4.16
CA GLY A 115 10.31 17.50 -4.95
C GLY A 115 9.66 18.62 -4.13
N ALA A 116 9.74 18.56 -2.79
CA ALA A 116 9.11 19.53 -1.92
C ALA A 116 9.74 20.92 -2.05
N ARG A 117 8.90 21.96 -2.09
CA ARG A 117 9.26 23.34 -2.35
C ARG A 117 8.91 24.22 -1.16
N ASP A 118 9.27 25.51 -1.23
CA ASP A 118 8.92 26.49 -0.22
C ASP A 118 7.43 26.49 0.11
N GLY A 119 7.14 26.42 1.39
CA GLY A 119 5.78 26.36 1.94
C GLY A 119 5.14 24.98 1.98
N ASP A 120 5.68 23.98 1.29
CA ASP A 120 5.16 22.61 1.31
C ASP A 120 5.36 21.96 2.69
N LEU A 121 4.46 21.04 3.03
CA LEU A 121 4.54 20.26 4.26
C LEU A 121 4.82 18.79 3.90
N ILE A 122 5.91 18.25 4.41
CA ILE A 122 6.24 16.83 4.28
C ILE A 122 5.70 16.10 5.51
N LEU A 123 4.92 15.06 5.29
CA LEU A 123 4.43 14.13 6.32
C LEU A 123 5.20 12.82 6.21
N PHE A 124 5.78 12.36 7.31
CA PHE A 124 6.59 11.13 7.35
C PHE A 124 5.92 10.06 8.16
N GLN A 125 6.00 8.83 7.69
CA GLN A 125 5.66 7.64 8.45
C GLN A 125 6.77 6.61 8.35
N SER A 126 7.11 5.99 9.48
CA SER A 126 8.15 4.98 9.59
C SER A 126 7.69 3.79 10.42
N GLY A 127 8.28 2.63 10.18
CA GLY A 127 7.99 1.39 10.88
C GLY A 127 7.61 0.25 9.93
N ARG A 128 6.85 -0.71 10.40
CA ARG A 128 6.43 -1.87 9.60
C ARG A 128 5.69 -1.44 8.33
N ALA A 129 6.04 -2.03 7.20
CA ALA A 129 5.53 -1.65 5.88
C ALA A 129 3.99 -1.62 5.83
N ALA A 130 3.31 -2.64 6.37
CA ALA A 130 1.85 -2.70 6.41
C ALA A 130 1.23 -1.50 7.13
N LEU A 131 1.76 -1.13 8.31
CA LEU A 131 1.29 0.03 9.06
C LEU A 131 1.55 1.33 8.31
N VAL A 132 2.77 1.50 7.76
CA VAL A 132 3.15 2.70 6.99
C VAL A 132 2.22 2.89 5.80
N HIS A 133 1.95 1.82 5.05
CA HIS A 133 1.04 1.86 3.89
C HIS A 133 -0.39 2.21 4.32
N THR A 134 -0.93 1.57 5.35
CA THR A 134 -2.28 1.84 5.86
C THR A 134 -2.43 3.29 6.30
N VAL A 135 -1.48 3.80 7.09
CA VAL A 135 -1.53 5.16 7.61
C VAL A 135 -1.46 6.18 6.48
N LEU A 136 -0.50 6.05 5.57
CA LEU A 136 -0.34 7.02 4.48
C LEU A 136 -1.50 6.97 3.48
N ALA A 137 -2.07 5.79 3.19
CA ALA A 137 -3.23 5.68 2.33
C ALA A 137 -4.44 6.44 2.88
N ASN A 138 -4.71 6.31 4.17
CA ASN A 138 -5.80 7.03 4.83
C ASN A 138 -5.51 8.53 4.96
N LEU A 139 -4.28 8.92 5.25
CA LEU A 139 -3.86 10.32 5.28
C LEU A 139 -4.01 10.98 3.92
N ARG A 140 -3.63 10.29 2.83
CA ARG A 140 -3.81 10.78 1.46
C ARG A 140 -5.26 11.13 1.17
N LEU A 141 -6.18 10.23 1.50
CA LEU A 141 -7.62 10.45 1.33
C LEU A 141 -8.13 11.59 2.22
N HIS A 142 -7.66 11.66 3.47
CA HIS A 142 -8.02 12.73 4.40
C HIS A 142 -7.60 14.11 3.86
N VAL A 143 -6.35 14.24 3.44
CA VAL A 143 -5.81 15.49 2.86
C VAL A 143 -6.55 15.83 1.57
N ALA A 144 -6.76 14.85 0.68
CA ALA A 144 -7.45 15.07 -0.60
C ALA A 144 -8.90 15.55 -0.42
N LYS A 145 -9.63 15.00 0.56
CA LYS A 145 -10.99 15.47 0.92
C LYS A 145 -10.95 16.91 1.46
N GLN A 146 -9.99 17.21 2.33
CA GLN A 146 -9.82 18.55 2.89
C GLN A 146 -9.50 19.59 1.81
N MET A 147 -8.68 19.22 0.83
CA MET A 147 -8.33 20.03 -0.33
C MET A 147 -9.45 20.08 -1.39
N LYS A 148 -10.55 19.35 -1.20
CA LYS A 148 -11.64 19.21 -2.19
C LYS A 148 -11.17 18.69 -3.55
N LEU A 149 -10.14 17.83 -3.55
CA LEU A 149 -9.61 17.21 -4.77
C LEU A 149 -10.43 15.98 -5.21
N ILE A 150 -11.22 15.40 -4.30
CA ILE A 150 -12.10 14.27 -4.59
C ILE A 150 -13.47 14.81 -4.94
N PRO A 151 -13.94 14.65 -6.21
CA PRO A 151 -15.28 15.06 -6.59
C PRO A 151 -16.34 14.24 -5.83
N GLU A 152 -17.48 14.87 -5.56
CA GLU A 152 -18.63 14.16 -4.97
C GLU A 152 -19.13 13.08 -5.92
N VAL A 153 -19.39 11.89 -5.39
CA VAL A 153 -19.90 10.76 -6.16
C VAL A 153 -21.37 10.97 -6.48
N GLY A 154 -21.76 10.74 -7.73
CA GLY A 154 -23.18 10.59 -8.12
C GLY A 154 -23.90 11.81 -8.66
N HIS A 155 -23.33 13.01 -8.72
CA HIS A 155 -24.00 14.22 -9.20
C HIS A 155 -23.28 14.84 -10.39
N GLY A 156 -23.37 14.17 -11.57
CA GLY A 156 -22.78 14.71 -12.81
C GLY A 156 -21.26 14.75 -12.80
N GLY A 157 -20.65 14.04 -11.88
CA GLY A 157 -19.21 14.00 -11.65
C GLY A 157 -18.47 13.20 -12.73
N GLN A 158 -17.17 13.36 -12.74
CA GLN A 158 -16.30 12.60 -13.61
C GLN A 158 -16.19 11.15 -13.13
N TRP A 159 -16.20 10.20 -14.06
CA TRP A 159 -15.91 8.80 -13.82
C TRP A 159 -14.42 8.56 -14.02
N ASN A 160 -13.68 8.43 -12.94
CA ASN A 160 -12.23 8.25 -12.94
C ASN A 160 -11.89 6.78 -12.71
N PHE A 161 -11.43 6.10 -13.77
CA PHE A 161 -11.01 4.71 -13.72
C PHE A 161 -9.51 4.61 -13.45
N LEU A 162 -9.13 3.59 -12.68
CA LEU A 162 -7.75 3.25 -12.37
C LEU A 162 -7.60 1.73 -12.33
N TRP A 163 -6.54 1.22 -12.95
CA TRP A 163 -6.09 -0.16 -12.75
C TRP A 163 -5.06 -0.23 -11.63
N VAL A 164 -5.28 -1.11 -10.68
CA VAL A 164 -4.25 -1.56 -9.73
C VAL A 164 -3.74 -2.88 -10.25
N VAL A 165 -2.44 -2.98 -10.49
CA VAL A 165 -1.81 -4.16 -11.08
C VAL A 165 -0.59 -4.58 -10.25
N ASP A 166 -0.18 -5.83 -10.42
CA ASP A 166 1.04 -6.38 -9.85
C ASP A 166 1.17 -6.20 -8.32
N PRO A 167 0.12 -6.54 -7.54
CA PRO A 167 0.22 -6.49 -6.09
C PRO A 167 1.11 -7.63 -5.56
N PRO A 168 1.53 -7.57 -4.28
CA PRO A 168 2.19 -8.67 -3.61
C PRO A 168 1.35 -9.95 -3.62
N LEU A 169 2.00 -11.11 -3.84
CA LEU A 169 1.35 -12.42 -3.75
C LEU A 169 1.12 -12.84 -2.30
N PHE A 170 2.05 -12.49 -1.42
CA PHE A 170 2.04 -12.86 -0.01
C PHE A 170 1.95 -11.64 0.90
N GLU A 171 1.27 -11.82 2.01
CA GLU A 171 1.21 -10.91 3.14
C GLU A 171 1.68 -11.63 4.41
N TYR A 172 2.44 -10.95 5.28
CA TYR A 172 2.88 -11.54 6.53
C TYR A 172 1.85 -11.27 7.63
N ASP A 173 1.33 -12.35 8.21
CA ASP A 173 0.45 -12.30 9.38
C ASP A 173 1.32 -12.26 10.66
N ASP A 174 1.36 -11.10 11.30
CA ASP A 174 2.15 -10.88 12.52
C ASP A 174 1.65 -11.69 13.72
N GLU A 175 0.35 -11.97 13.79
CA GLU A 175 -0.25 -12.74 14.89
C GLU A 175 0.06 -14.23 14.71
N ALA A 176 -0.19 -14.75 13.53
CA ALA A 176 0.10 -16.13 13.19
C ALA A 176 1.59 -16.39 12.90
N ARG A 177 2.40 -15.33 12.76
CA ARG A 177 3.84 -15.37 12.45
C ARG A 177 4.17 -16.20 11.19
N ARG A 178 3.37 -16.02 10.15
CA ARG A 178 3.53 -16.76 8.88
C ARG A 178 3.12 -15.92 7.69
N TRP A 179 3.56 -16.33 6.51
CA TRP A 179 3.07 -15.79 5.27
C TRP A 179 1.67 -16.34 4.97
N THR A 180 0.78 -15.47 4.49
CA THR A 180 -0.55 -15.77 4.01
C THR A 180 -0.69 -15.28 2.57
N ALA A 181 -1.65 -15.80 1.83
CA ALA A 181 -1.94 -15.26 0.50
C ALA A 181 -2.62 -13.89 0.65
N ALA A 182 -2.07 -12.86 0.03
CA ALA A 182 -2.66 -11.52 0.08
C ALA A 182 -4.10 -11.50 -0.48
N HIS A 183 -4.40 -12.41 -1.41
CA HIS A 183 -5.74 -12.58 -1.97
C HIS A 183 -6.18 -14.05 -1.95
N HIS A 184 -5.58 -14.88 -2.82
CA HIS A 184 -5.79 -16.33 -2.81
C HIS A 184 -4.57 -17.04 -3.41
N ALA A 185 -4.36 -18.30 -3.00
CA ALA A 185 -3.19 -19.11 -3.33
C ALA A 185 -3.12 -19.62 -4.79
N PHE A 186 -4.06 -19.23 -5.64
CA PHE A 186 -4.17 -19.69 -7.04
C PHE A 186 -3.84 -18.59 -8.05
N THR A 187 -3.33 -17.44 -7.59
CA THR A 187 -2.85 -16.37 -8.46
C THR A 187 -1.44 -16.69 -8.94
N ARG A 188 -1.17 -16.48 -10.23
CA ARG A 188 0.15 -16.71 -10.81
C ARG A 188 1.12 -15.64 -10.33
N PRO A 189 2.27 -16.00 -9.72
CA PRO A 189 3.37 -15.08 -9.47
C PRO A 189 3.98 -14.61 -10.79
N HIS A 190 4.67 -13.48 -10.78
CA HIS A 190 5.50 -13.05 -11.91
C HIS A 190 6.60 -14.08 -12.18
N ASP A 191 6.87 -14.35 -13.44
CA ASP A 191 7.84 -15.38 -13.83
C ASP A 191 9.26 -15.07 -13.35
N GLU A 192 9.63 -13.79 -13.35
CA GLU A 192 10.91 -13.29 -12.83
C GLU A 192 11.02 -13.34 -11.30
N HIS A 193 9.91 -13.55 -10.58
CA HIS A 193 9.89 -13.64 -9.12
C HIS A 193 9.76 -15.07 -8.60
N LEU A 194 9.76 -16.08 -9.47
CA LEU A 194 9.64 -17.49 -9.04
C LEU A 194 10.72 -17.87 -8.03
N ASP A 195 11.96 -17.42 -8.23
CA ASP A 195 13.07 -17.71 -7.33
C ASP A 195 12.96 -17.04 -5.95
N LEU A 196 12.06 -16.07 -5.80
CA LEU A 196 11.83 -15.33 -4.55
C LEU A 196 10.82 -16.02 -3.65
N ILE A 197 10.03 -16.98 -4.14
CA ILE A 197 8.94 -17.61 -3.39
C ILE A 197 9.45 -18.14 -2.03
N GLU A 198 10.62 -18.79 -2.01
CA GLU A 198 11.21 -19.33 -0.79
C GLU A 198 12.25 -18.40 -0.15
N LYS A 199 12.86 -17.49 -0.94
CA LYS A 199 13.97 -16.67 -0.48
C LYS A 199 13.51 -15.34 0.14
N ASP A 200 12.48 -14.73 -0.44
CA ASP A 200 11.98 -13.42 -0.04
C ASP A 200 10.50 -13.27 -0.46
N PRO A 201 9.57 -14.01 0.18
CA PRO A 201 8.16 -14.02 -0.19
C PRO A 201 7.53 -12.62 -0.25
N GLY A 202 7.99 -11.70 0.58
CA GLY A 202 7.48 -10.32 0.64
C GLY A 202 7.72 -9.50 -0.62
N LYS A 203 8.62 -9.94 -1.50
CA LYS A 203 8.91 -9.29 -2.79
C LYS A 203 8.24 -9.95 -3.99
N VAL A 204 7.54 -11.06 -3.79
CA VAL A 204 6.87 -11.75 -4.88
C VAL A 204 5.64 -10.97 -5.31
N LEU A 205 5.66 -10.40 -6.50
CA LEU A 205 4.49 -9.81 -7.15
C LEU A 205 3.72 -10.87 -7.95
N CYS A 206 2.46 -10.60 -8.25
CA CYS A 206 1.60 -11.53 -8.98
C CYS A 206 0.77 -10.83 -10.06
N TYR A 207 0.34 -11.60 -11.05
CA TYR A 207 -0.54 -11.17 -12.14
C TYR A 207 -2.00 -11.05 -11.66
N ARG A 208 -2.22 -10.13 -10.71
CA ARG A 208 -3.54 -9.71 -10.27
C ARG A 208 -3.81 -8.30 -10.77
N TYR A 209 -5.06 -8.00 -10.96
CA TYR A 209 -5.52 -6.67 -11.39
C TYR A 209 -6.88 -6.37 -10.80
N ASP A 210 -7.04 -5.13 -10.35
CA ASP A 210 -8.30 -4.60 -9.84
C ASP A 210 -8.67 -3.33 -10.60
N LEU A 211 -9.92 -3.23 -11.02
CA LEU A 211 -10.47 -2.02 -11.62
C LEU A 211 -11.11 -1.18 -10.52
N VAL A 212 -10.59 0.02 -10.36
CA VAL A 212 -11.08 1.00 -9.39
C VAL A 212 -11.80 2.12 -10.12
N LEU A 213 -12.97 2.51 -9.62
CA LEU A 213 -13.75 3.64 -10.09
C LEU A 213 -14.00 4.59 -8.93
N ASN A 214 -13.54 5.83 -9.05
CA ASN A 214 -13.68 6.87 -8.03
C ASN A 214 -13.28 6.42 -6.61
N GLY A 215 -12.23 5.59 -6.51
CA GLY A 215 -11.72 5.07 -5.23
C GLY A 215 -12.37 3.77 -4.75
N PHE A 216 -13.34 3.22 -5.49
CA PHE A 216 -13.97 1.93 -5.18
C PHE A 216 -13.49 0.86 -6.16
N GLU A 217 -13.00 -0.26 -5.66
CA GLU A 217 -12.76 -1.45 -6.46
C GLU A 217 -14.11 -2.00 -6.94
N ILE A 218 -14.36 -1.89 -8.24
CA ILE A 218 -15.59 -2.35 -8.89
C ILE A 218 -15.44 -3.68 -9.61
N ALA A 219 -14.21 -4.09 -9.87
CA ALA A 219 -13.92 -5.40 -10.43
C ALA A 219 -12.52 -5.85 -10.01
N GLY A 220 -12.33 -7.15 -9.88
CA GLY A 220 -11.03 -7.74 -9.61
C GLY A 220 -10.84 -9.07 -10.30
N GLY A 221 -9.60 -9.39 -10.62
CA GLY A 221 -9.25 -10.60 -11.33
C GLY A 221 -7.79 -10.96 -11.23
N SER A 222 -7.45 -12.11 -11.82
CA SER A 222 -6.05 -12.55 -11.91
C SER A 222 -5.82 -13.53 -13.07
N ILE A 223 -4.58 -13.60 -13.51
CA ILE A 223 -4.10 -14.76 -14.25
C ILE A 223 -3.91 -15.91 -13.25
N ARG A 224 -4.43 -17.07 -13.59
CA ARG A 224 -4.43 -18.23 -12.71
C ARG A 224 -3.13 -19.02 -12.82
N LEU A 225 -2.74 -19.55 -11.69
CA LEU A 225 -1.63 -20.48 -11.61
C LEU A 225 -2.12 -21.84 -12.13
N HIS A 226 -1.52 -22.30 -13.23
CA HIS A 226 -1.88 -23.55 -13.90
C HIS A 226 -0.72 -24.57 -13.93
N ASP A 227 0.49 -24.15 -13.50
CA ASP A 227 1.64 -25.03 -13.34
C ASP A 227 1.57 -25.70 -11.96
N PRO A 228 1.49 -27.06 -11.92
CA PRO A 228 1.37 -27.81 -10.66
C PRO A 228 2.59 -27.67 -9.75
N GLU A 229 3.80 -27.54 -10.30
CA GLU A 229 5.01 -27.41 -9.50
C GLU A 229 5.09 -26.03 -8.84
N VAL A 230 4.80 -24.98 -9.58
CA VAL A 230 4.75 -23.62 -8.99
C VAL A 230 3.63 -23.53 -7.96
N GLN A 231 2.47 -24.20 -8.20
CA GLN A 231 1.38 -24.25 -7.21
C GLN A 231 1.82 -24.92 -5.91
N ARG A 232 2.57 -26.02 -6.00
CA ARG A 232 3.11 -26.72 -4.82
C ARG A 232 4.06 -25.80 -4.03
N ARG A 233 4.92 -25.05 -4.69
CA ARG A 233 5.85 -24.09 -4.07
C ARG A 233 5.10 -22.97 -3.36
N VAL A 234 4.08 -22.42 -3.99
CA VAL A 234 3.21 -21.39 -3.37
C VAL A 234 2.53 -21.96 -2.12
N PHE A 235 1.98 -23.17 -2.17
CA PHE A 235 1.38 -23.79 -0.99
C PHE A 235 2.40 -24.01 0.15
N ALA A 236 3.60 -24.48 -0.19
CA ALA A 236 4.67 -24.69 0.79
C ALA A 236 5.05 -23.36 1.48
N ALA A 237 5.16 -22.25 0.74
CA ALA A 237 5.43 -20.94 1.28
C ALA A 237 4.32 -20.43 2.24
N LEU A 238 3.08 -20.87 2.01
CA LEU A 238 1.92 -20.59 2.89
C LEU A 238 1.81 -21.57 4.07
N GLY A 239 2.74 -22.54 4.19
CA GLY A 239 2.70 -23.55 5.22
C GLY A 239 1.63 -24.62 5.02
N ILE A 240 1.11 -24.77 3.81
CA ILE A 240 0.14 -25.82 3.43
C ILE A 240 0.91 -27.05 2.98
N SER A 241 0.81 -28.13 3.72
CA SER A 241 1.44 -29.41 3.38
C SER A 241 0.78 -30.08 2.16
N ASP A 242 1.50 -30.99 1.51
CA ASP A 242 0.95 -31.76 0.36
C ASP A 242 -0.30 -32.55 0.75
N ALA A 243 -0.36 -33.09 1.98
CA ALA A 243 -1.52 -33.81 2.50
C ALA A 243 -2.73 -32.86 2.66
N GLU A 244 -2.52 -31.69 3.23
CA GLU A 244 -3.56 -30.67 3.41
C GLU A 244 -4.02 -30.11 2.05
N ALA A 245 -3.10 -29.86 1.13
CA ALA A 245 -3.40 -29.43 -0.23
C ALA A 245 -4.26 -30.49 -0.97
N GLN A 246 -3.93 -31.75 -0.82
CA GLN A 246 -4.70 -32.86 -1.41
C GLN A 246 -6.10 -32.98 -0.79
N GLU A 247 -6.22 -32.82 0.52
CA GLU A 247 -7.52 -32.87 1.21
C GLU A 247 -8.44 -31.72 0.79
N LYS A 248 -7.91 -30.49 0.75
CA LYS A 248 -8.72 -29.29 0.47
C LYS A 248 -8.95 -29.02 -1.01
N PHE A 249 -7.97 -29.33 -1.84
CA PHE A 249 -7.93 -28.91 -3.26
C PHE A 249 -7.63 -30.08 -4.22
N GLY A 250 -7.65 -31.32 -3.75
CA GLY A 250 -7.22 -32.49 -4.51
C GLY A 250 -7.92 -32.63 -5.85
N PHE A 251 -9.22 -32.35 -5.96
CA PHE A 251 -9.95 -32.37 -7.20
C PHE A 251 -9.41 -31.36 -8.23
N LEU A 252 -9.12 -30.14 -7.81
CA LEU A 252 -8.55 -29.10 -8.67
C LEU A 252 -7.13 -29.44 -9.08
N LEU A 253 -6.28 -29.85 -8.14
CA LEU A 253 -4.90 -30.25 -8.41
C LEU A 253 -4.83 -31.42 -9.36
N SER A 254 -5.74 -32.39 -9.21
CA SER A 254 -5.85 -33.51 -10.14
C SER A 254 -6.28 -33.06 -11.53
N ALA A 255 -7.26 -32.18 -11.63
CA ALA A 255 -7.70 -31.61 -12.91
C ALA A 255 -6.57 -30.85 -13.64
N LEU A 256 -5.78 -30.05 -12.92
CA LEU A 256 -4.63 -29.34 -13.50
C LEU A 256 -3.57 -30.26 -14.10
N ARG A 257 -3.43 -31.49 -13.59
CA ARG A 257 -2.49 -32.50 -14.13
C ARG A 257 -2.85 -33.00 -15.53
N TYR A 258 -4.12 -32.88 -15.93
CA TYR A 258 -4.55 -33.22 -17.29
C TYR A 258 -4.24 -32.12 -18.32
N GLY A 259 -3.65 -31.02 -17.87
CA GLY A 259 -3.28 -29.85 -18.64
C GLY A 259 -4.37 -28.79 -18.63
N ALA A 260 -4.04 -27.63 -18.05
CA ALA A 260 -4.87 -26.44 -18.14
C ALA A 260 -4.16 -25.41 -19.03
N PRO A 261 -4.85 -24.76 -19.96
CA PRO A 261 -4.26 -23.65 -20.70
C PRO A 261 -4.01 -22.47 -19.74
N PRO A 262 -3.10 -21.54 -20.10
CA PRO A 262 -3.06 -20.26 -19.44
C PRO A 262 -4.45 -19.62 -19.46
N HIS A 263 -4.95 -19.21 -18.31
CA HIS A 263 -6.29 -18.67 -18.18
C HIS A 263 -6.34 -17.60 -17.08
N GLY A 264 -7.34 -16.77 -17.13
CA GLY A 264 -7.61 -15.72 -16.15
C GLY A 264 -9.07 -15.31 -16.25
N GLY A 265 -9.42 -14.34 -15.43
CA GLY A 265 -10.79 -13.82 -15.42
C GLY A 265 -10.90 -12.57 -14.57
N ILE A 266 -12.04 -11.91 -14.68
CA ILE A 266 -12.41 -10.75 -13.91
C ILE A 266 -13.84 -10.91 -13.41
N ALA A 267 -14.09 -10.50 -12.17
CA ALA A 267 -15.42 -10.47 -11.57
C ALA A 267 -15.80 -9.02 -11.25
N LEU A 268 -17.01 -8.63 -11.63
CA LEU A 268 -17.55 -7.30 -11.35
C LEU A 268 -18.38 -7.33 -10.06
N GLY A 269 -18.13 -6.36 -9.17
CA GLY A 269 -18.92 -6.12 -7.96
C GLY A 269 -20.18 -5.32 -8.27
N MET A 270 -21.26 -6.01 -8.63
CA MET A 270 -22.51 -5.37 -9.07
C MET A 270 -23.12 -4.44 -8.03
N ASP A 271 -23.00 -4.75 -6.73
CA ASP A 271 -23.52 -3.89 -5.66
C ASP A 271 -22.73 -2.56 -5.59
N ARG A 272 -21.40 -2.61 -5.74
CA ARG A 272 -20.56 -1.40 -5.79
C ARG A 272 -20.86 -0.56 -7.03
N LEU A 273 -21.06 -1.21 -8.17
CA LEU A 273 -21.43 -0.52 -9.41
C LEU A 273 -22.80 0.14 -9.28
N ALA A 274 -23.81 -0.57 -8.74
CA ALA A 274 -25.13 -0.02 -8.48
C ALA A 274 -25.06 1.17 -7.51
N MET A 275 -24.30 1.05 -6.42
CA MET A 275 -24.05 2.14 -5.47
C MET A 275 -23.52 3.40 -6.15
N LEU A 276 -22.52 3.25 -6.99
CA LEU A 276 -21.91 4.39 -7.72
C LEU A 276 -22.87 5.01 -8.73
N LEU A 277 -23.61 4.19 -9.47
CA LEU A 277 -24.55 4.67 -10.50
C LEU A 277 -25.76 5.39 -9.87
N THR A 278 -26.21 4.98 -8.69
CA THR A 278 -27.34 5.60 -7.98
C THR A 278 -26.93 6.76 -7.08
N GLY A 279 -25.63 6.97 -6.86
CA GLY A 279 -25.13 7.96 -5.89
C GLY A 279 -25.39 7.59 -4.43
N ALA A 280 -25.66 6.31 -4.15
CA ALA A 280 -25.84 5.83 -2.78
C ALA A 280 -24.52 5.90 -1.99
N THR A 281 -24.62 6.14 -0.67
CA THR A 281 -23.44 6.30 0.19
C THR A 281 -22.84 4.99 0.69
N GLY A 282 -23.58 3.88 0.54
CA GLY A 282 -23.13 2.55 0.95
C GLY A 282 -23.84 1.44 0.19
N ILE A 283 -23.19 0.27 0.10
CA ILE A 283 -23.76 -0.90 -0.59
C ILE A 283 -25.06 -1.42 0.06
N ARG A 284 -25.29 -1.13 1.34
CA ARG A 284 -26.54 -1.53 2.04
C ARG A 284 -27.76 -0.86 1.44
N ASP A 285 -27.60 0.31 0.82
CA ASP A 285 -28.70 1.07 0.22
C ASP A 285 -29.18 0.47 -1.11
N VAL A 286 -28.35 -0.39 -1.72
CA VAL A 286 -28.62 -1.02 -3.03
C VAL A 286 -28.82 -2.54 -2.95
N ILE A 287 -28.61 -3.15 -1.78
CA ILE A 287 -28.85 -4.58 -1.54
C ILE A 287 -30.26 -4.77 -1.00
N ALA A 288 -31.05 -5.63 -1.65
CA ALA A 288 -32.44 -5.86 -1.27
C ALA A 288 -32.62 -6.41 0.17
N PHE A 289 -31.68 -7.24 0.64
CA PHE A 289 -31.72 -7.87 1.96
C PHE A 289 -30.35 -7.77 2.65
N PRO A 290 -29.94 -6.57 3.10
CA PRO A 290 -28.64 -6.40 3.74
C PRO A 290 -28.63 -7.13 5.09
N LYS A 291 -27.55 -7.91 5.33
CA LYS A 291 -27.33 -8.53 6.63
C LYS A 291 -26.98 -7.44 7.66
N THR A 292 -27.68 -7.44 8.78
CA THR A 292 -27.37 -6.62 9.94
C THR A 292 -26.65 -7.48 10.98
N GLN A 293 -25.65 -6.91 11.64
CA GLN A 293 -25.14 -7.53 12.87
C GLN A 293 -26.24 -7.46 13.93
N LYS A 294 -26.55 -8.59 14.56
CA LYS A 294 -27.38 -8.62 15.76
C LYS A 294 -26.55 -8.24 16.96
#